data_a66a9c142a47961522a5501da3003673
#
_entry.id   a66a9c142a47961522a5501da3003673
#
_cell.length_a   1.000
_cell.length_b   1.000
_cell.length_c   1.000
_cell.angle_alpha   90.00
_cell.angle_beta   90.00
_cell.angle_gamma   90.00
#
_symmetry.space_group_name_H-M   'P 1'
#
loop_
_entity.id
_entity.type
_entity.pdbx_description
1 polymer ?
#
loop_
_entity_poly.entity_id
_entity_poly.type
_entity_poly.pdbx_seq_one_letter_code
_entity_poly.pdbx_strand_id
1 'polypeptide(L)'
;VSFFSFRLGDDFVQGYRGKKAPFGYTDAAGNSVGEITFLRTYSRLKEDGTKETWVDVCERVINGMYSIQKDHCKGQRLPWNDSKAQASAKEAFDRLFNLKWTPPGRGLWVMGTPLVNVQKNSAALQNCAFVSTLEMTKQNPAKPFAFLMEASMLGVGVGFDDKGADKDFYIYSPQGEETYVV
;
A
#
# COMPACT_ATOMS: atom_id res chain seq x y z
N VAL A 1 -6.52 -17.99 -9.53
CA VAL A 1 -6.53 -18.64 -8.19
C VAL A 1 -6.47 -17.56 -7.15
N SER A 2 -7.50 -17.51 -6.28
CA SER A 2 -7.55 -16.47 -5.24
C SER A 2 -6.60 -16.79 -4.10
N PHE A 3 -5.75 -15.84 -3.77
CA PHE A 3 -4.83 -15.92 -2.63
C PHE A 3 -5.43 -15.38 -1.32
N PHE A 4 -6.68 -14.90 -1.34
CA PHE A 4 -7.35 -14.40 -0.15
C PHE A 4 -7.85 -15.55 0.73
N SER A 5 -7.51 -15.54 2.02
CA SER A 5 -8.03 -16.45 3.05
C SER A 5 -9.40 -15.99 3.60
N PHE A 6 -9.74 -14.72 3.42
CA PHE A 6 -11.04 -14.13 3.70
C PHE A 6 -11.60 -13.45 2.45
N ARG A 7 -12.90 -13.59 2.21
CA ARG A 7 -13.63 -12.86 1.17
C ARG A 7 -14.97 -12.38 1.69
N LEU A 8 -15.30 -11.14 1.32
CA LEU A 8 -16.67 -10.65 1.45
C LEU A 8 -17.63 -11.53 0.64
N GLY A 9 -18.84 -11.70 1.14
CA GLY A 9 -19.89 -12.39 0.40
C GLY A 9 -20.20 -11.70 -0.92
N ASP A 10 -20.22 -12.47 -2.02
CA ASP A 10 -20.39 -11.95 -3.37
C ASP A 10 -21.69 -11.16 -3.52
N ASP A 11 -22.81 -11.66 -2.98
CA ASP A 11 -24.11 -10.98 -3.03
C ASP A 11 -24.06 -9.56 -2.45
N PHE A 12 -23.29 -9.38 -1.37
CA PHE A 12 -23.11 -8.06 -0.76
C PHE A 12 -22.37 -7.11 -1.69
N VAL A 13 -21.27 -7.56 -2.29
CA VAL A 13 -20.45 -6.75 -3.21
C VAL A 13 -21.25 -6.42 -4.48
N GLN A 14 -22.00 -7.39 -5.01
CA GLN A 14 -22.86 -7.18 -6.18
C GLN A 14 -23.90 -6.06 -5.95
N GLY A 15 -24.40 -5.91 -4.71
CA GLY A 15 -25.29 -4.82 -4.34
C GLY A 15 -24.70 -3.41 -4.51
N TYR A 16 -23.36 -3.29 -4.65
CA TYR A 16 -22.66 -2.01 -4.90
C TYR A 16 -22.24 -1.82 -6.35
N ARG A 17 -22.24 -2.88 -7.15
CA ARG A 17 -21.89 -2.79 -8.57
C ARG A 17 -22.86 -1.84 -9.29
N GLY A 18 -22.30 -0.90 -10.06
CA GLY A 18 -23.07 0.11 -10.76
C GLY A 18 -23.50 1.33 -9.92
N LYS A 19 -23.31 1.30 -8.60
CA LYS A 19 -23.52 2.50 -7.78
C LYS A 19 -22.40 3.51 -8.03
N LYS A 20 -22.77 4.79 -8.15
CA LYS A 20 -21.79 5.88 -8.24
C LYS A 20 -21.18 6.13 -6.86
N ALA A 21 -19.85 6.14 -6.81
CA ALA A 21 -19.13 6.50 -5.60
C ALA A 21 -19.24 8.01 -5.30
N PRO A 22 -19.34 8.44 -4.05
CA PRO A 22 -19.51 9.83 -3.67
C PRO A 22 -18.18 10.59 -3.65
N PHE A 23 -17.52 10.74 -4.80
CA PHE A 23 -16.21 11.41 -4.92
C PHE A 23 -16.24 12.93 -4.67
N GLY A 24 -17.34 13.47 -4.17
CA GLY A 24 -17.47 14.86 -3.79
C GLY A 24 -17.80 15.78 -4.96
N TYR A 25 -17.20 16.98 -4.94
CA TYR A 25 -17.53 18.03 -5.91
C TYR A 25 -17.35 17.59 -7.36
N THR A 26 -18.36 17.92 -8.16
CA THR A 26 -18.35 17.72 -9.59
C THR A 26 -18.50 19.09 -10.27
N ASP A 27 -17.65 19.38 -11.24
CA ASP A 27 -17.71 20.62 -12.01
C ASP A 27 -18.97 20.68 -12.92
N ALA A 28 -19.18 21.82 -13.60
CA ALA A 28 -20.32 22.01 -14.50
C ALA A 28 -20.34 21.04 -15.70
N ALA A 29 -19.18 20.44 -16.05
CA ALA A 29 -19.05 19.43 -17.09
C ALA A 29 -19.25 18.00 -16.57
N GLY A 30 -19.53 17.83 -15.27
CA GLY A 30 -19.74 16.53 -14.64
C GLY A 30 -18.46 15.81 -14.21
N ASN A 31 -17.29 16.46 -14.27
CA ASN A 31 -16.02 15.89 -13.85
C ASN A 31 -15.82 16.05 -12.36
N SER A 32 -15.46 14.97 -11.69
CA SER A 32 -15.06 14.97 -10.28
C SER A 32 -13.54 14.86 -10.16
N VAL A 33 -12.91 15.83 -9.47
CA VAL A 33 -11.47 15.78 -9.19
C VAL A 33 -11.11 14.53 -8.40
N GLY A 34 -11.97 14.11 -7.46
CA GLY A 34 -11.79 12.88 -6.69
C GLY A 34 -11.80 11.63 -7.56
N GLU A 35 -12.75 11.55 -8.49
CA GLU A 35 -12.85 10.42 -9.43
C GLU A 35 -11.66 10.37 -10.40
N ILE A 36 -11.25 11.50 -10.95
CA ILE A 36 -10.08 11.61 -11.83
C ILE A 36 -8.82 11.17 -11.06
N THR A 37 -8.65 11.64 -9.83
CA THR A 37 -7.51 11.26 -8.97
C THR A 37 -7.53 9.76 -8.68
N PHE A 38 -8.68 9.20 -8.37
CA PHE A 38 -8.85 7.76 -8.17
C PHE A 38 -8.43 6.96 -9.42
N LEU A 39 -9.00 7.29 -10.57
CA LEU A 39 -8.73 6.58 -11.83
C LEU A 39 -7.27 6.69 -12.28
N ARG A 40 -6.64 7.83 -12.01
CA ARG A 40 -5.23 8.08 -12.37
C ARG A 40 -4.26 7.36 -11.44
N THR A 41 -4.53 7.32 -10.13
CA THR A 41 -3.54 6.97 -9.12
C THR A 41 -3.78 5.61 -8.47
N TYR A 42 -5.04 5.27 -8.16
CA TYR A 42 -5.38 4.13 -7.31
C TYR A 42 -6.06 2.98 -8.02
N SER A 43 -6.66 3.22 -9.19
CA SER A 43 -7.28 2.21 -10.02
C SER A 43 -6.21 1.40 -10.76
N ARG A 44 -6.10 0.12 -10.48
CA ARG A 44 -5.12 -0.79 -11.07
C ARG A 44 -5.66 -1.40 -12.36
N LEU A 45 -4.76 -1.83 -13.23
CA LEU A 45 -5.13 -2.67 -14.37
C LEU A 45 -5.44 -4.09 -13.87
N LYS A 46 -6.56 -4.63 -14.35
CA LYS A 46 -6.93 -6.03 -14.19
C LYS A 46 -6.30 -6.88 -15.29
N GLU A 47 -6.36 -8.20 -15.15
CA GLU A 47 -5.80 -9.16 -16.14
C GLU A 47 -6.45 -9.02 -17.52
N ASP A 48 -7.70 -8.56 -17.58
CA ASP A 48 -8.45 -8.29 -18.83
C ASP A 48 -8.09 -6.95 -19.50
N GLY A 49 -7.12 -6.20 -18.96
CA GLY A 49 -6.70 -4.89 -19.44
C GLY A 49 -7.62 -3.74 -19.06
N THR A 50 -8.73 -4.00 -18.36
CA THR A 50 -9.60 -2.93 -17.83
C THR A 50 -9.07 -2.40 -16.51
N LYS A 51 -9.48 -1.18 -16.15
CA LYS A 51 -9.15 -0.61 -14.83
C LYS A 51 -10.13 -1.06 -13.76
N GLU A 52 -9.64 -1.17 -12.52
CA GLU A 52 -10.50 -1.38 -11.36
C GLU A 52 -11.52 -0.24 -11.22
N THR A 53 -12.77 -0.58 -10.94
CA THR A 53 -13.78 0.36 -10.45
C THR A 53 -13.55 0.67 -8.97
N TRP A 54 -14.23 1.67 -8.43
CA TRP A 54 -14.17 1.97 -6.99
C TRP A 54 -14.63 0.79 -6.13
N VAL A 55 -15.65 0.06 -6.58
CA VAL A 55 -16.12 -1.17 -5.92
C VAL A 55 -15.01 -2.22 -5.91
N ASP A 56 -14.30 -2.41 -7.01
CA ASP A 56 -13.20 -3.39 -7.11
C ASP A 56 -12.08 -3.06 -6.12
N VAL A 57 -11.72 -1.77 -5.99
CA VAL A 57 -10.70 -1.33 -5.02
C VAL A 57 -11.18 -1.55 -3.59
N CYS A 58 -12.42 -1.17 -3.26
CA CYS A 58 -12.99 -1.41 -1.93
C CYS A 58 -12.97 -2.90 -1.59
N GLU A 59 -13.40 -3.76 -2.52
CA GLU A 59 -13.41 -5.21 -2.34
C GLU A 59 -11.99 -5.75 -2.10
N ARG A 60 -11.05 -5.38 -2.95
CA ARG A 60 -9.65 -5.80 -2.85
C ARG A 60 -9.02 -5.38 -1.52
N VAL A 61 -9.21 -4.14 -1.11
CA VAL A 61 -8.67 -3.59 0.15
C VAL A 61 -9.23 -4.33 1.35
N ILE A 62 -10.56 -4.49 1.43
CA ILE A 62 -11.20 -5.16 2.55
C ILE A 62 -10.84 -6.64 2.60
N ASN A 63 -10.88 -7.34 1.46
CA ASN A 63 -10.47 -8.74 1.41
C ASN A 63 -9.00 -8.92 1.82
N GLY A 64 -8.12 -7.99 1.39
CA GLY A 64 -6.71 -7.99 1.77
C GLY A 64 -6.48 -7.80 3.27
N MET A 65 -7.14 -6.81 3.87
CA MET A 65 -7.02 -6.51 5.30
C MET A 65 -7.51 -7.67 6.17
N TYR A 66 -8.71 -8.20 5.88
CA TYR A 66 -9.29 -9.29 6.66
C TYR A 66 -8.57 -10.62 6.43
N SER A 67 -7.97 -10.83 5.26
CA SER A 67 -7.10 -11.99 5.02
C SER A 67 -5.85 -11.95 5.89
N ILE A 68 -5.21 -10.79 6.04
CA ILE A 68 -4.05 -10.63 6.94
C ILE A 68 -4.44 -10.94 8.38
N GLN A 69 -5.59 -10.42 8.86
CA GLN A 69 -6.08 -10.69 10.20
C GLN A 69 -6.39 -12.19 10.41
N LYS A 70 -7.08 -12.82 9.45
CA LYS A 70 -7.41 -14.25 9.51
C LYS A 70 -6.15 -15.11 9.51
N ASP A 71 -5.20 -14.81 8.64
CA ASP A 71 -3.91 -15.52 8.55
C ASP A 71 -3.12 -15.38 9.86
N HIS A 72 -3.11 -14.17 10.45
CA HIS A 72 -2.47 -13.93 11.74
C HIS A 72 -3.12 -14.77 12.85
N CYS A 73 -4.45 -14.71 12.99
CA CYS A 73 -5.18 -15.51 13.97
C CYS A 73 -4.87 -17.01 13.81
N LYS A 74 -4.87 -17.50 12.57
CA LYS A 74 -4.53 -18.89 12.27
C LYS A 74 -3.08 -19.22 12.67
N GLY A 75 -2.14 -18.36 12.30
CA GLY A 75 -0.71 -18.56 12.63
C GLY A 75 -0.43 -18.55 14.14
N GLN A 76 -1.14 -17.71 14.89
CA GLN A 76 -1.03 -17.60 16.34
C GLN A 76 -1.97 -18.55 17.12
N ARG A 77 -2.73 -19.40 16.41
CA ARG A 77 -3.75 -20.29 16.99
C ARG A 77 -4.80 -19.53 17.81
N LEU A 78 -5.12 -18.31 17.41
CA LEU A 78 -6.17 -17.48 18.01
C LEU A 78 -7.53 -17.83 17.39
N PRO A 79 -8.64 -17.70 18.15
CA PRO A 79 -9.96 -17.96 17.60
C PRO A 79 -10.32 -16.94 16.51
N TRP A 80 -10.90 -17.44 15.42
CA TRP A 80 -11.45 -16.64 14.34
C TRP A 80 -12.94 -16.95 14.17
N ASN A 81 -13.76 -15.90 14.03
CA ASN A 81 -15.20 -16.05 13.82
C ASN A 81 -15.58 -15.43 12.47
N ASP A 82 -15.88 -16.27 11.49
CA ASP A 82 -16.21 -15.83 10.13
C ASP A 82 -17.46 -14.94 10.08
N SER A 83 -18.50 -15.21 10.89
CA SER A 83 -19.73 -14.39 10.90
C SER A 83 -19.47 -12.98 11.42
N LYS A 84 -18.71 -12.85 12.51
CA LYS A 84 -18.30 -11.54 13.04
C LYS A 84 -17.39 -10.80 12.04
N ALA A 85 -16.47 -11.50 11.41
CA ALA A 85 -15.58 -10.94 10.40
C ALA A 85 -16.37 -10.44 9.19
N GLN A 86 -17.37 -11.21 8.71
CA GLN A 86 -18.24 -10.78 7.61
C GLN A 86 -19.04 -9.53 7.98
N ALA A 87 -19.63 -9.47 9.17
CA ALA A 87 -20.39 -8.32 9.63
C ALA A 87 -19.51 -7.06 9.68
N SER A 88 -18.35 -7.16 10.32
CA SER A 88 -17.38 -6.06 10.42
C SER A 88 -16.83 -5.64 9.05
N ALA A 89 -16.52 -6.59 8.17
CA ALA A 89 -16.02 -6.31 6.84
C ALA A 89 -17.05 -5.61 5.94
N LYS A 90 -18.34 -5.97 6.06
CA LYS A 90 -19.44 -5.30 5.35
C LYS A 90 -19.56 -3.84 5.79
N GLU A 91 -19.49 -3.59 7.09
CA GLU A 91 -19.51 -2.22 7.63
C GLU A 91 -18.29 -1.42 7.17
N ALA A 92 -17.09 -2.00 7.24
CA ALA A 92 -15.86 -1.36 6.77
C ALA A 92 -15.91 -1.05 5.28
N PHE A 93 -16.45 -1.97 4.46
CA PHE A 93 -16.66 -1.75 3.03
C PHE A 93 -17.65 -0.62 2.76
N ASP A 94 -18.82 -0.62 3.41
CA ASP A 94 -19.82 0.43 3.24
C ASP A 94 -19.25 1.82 3.56
N ARG A 95 -18.52 1.92 4.66
CA ARG A 95 -17.87 3.17 5.07
C ARG A 95 -16.78 3.60 4.10
N LEU A 96 -15.97 2.66 3.60
CA LEU A 96 -14.93 2.93 2.60
C LEU A 96 -15.57 3.36 1.28
N PHE A 97 -16.59 2.64 0.79
CA PHE A 97 -17.30 2.98 -0.43
C PHE A 97 -17.89 4.40 -0.38
N ASN A 98 -18.48 4.76 0.76
CA ASN A 98 -19.08 6.08 0.99
C ASN A 98 -18.07 7.15 1.44
N LEU A 99 -16.75 6.88 1.34
CA LEU A 99 -15.67 7.81 1.70
C LEU A 99 -15.74 8.35 3.14
N LYS A 100 -16.36 7.61 4.06
CA LYS A 100 -16.42 7.95 5.49
C LYS A 100 -15.11 7.65 6.22
N TRP A 101 -14.29 6.80 5.65
CA TRP A 101 -12.88 6.59 5.96
C TRP A 101 -12.15 6.11 4.72
N THR A 102 -10.85 6.32 4.66
CA THR A 102 -9.97 5.74 3.65
C THR A 102 -8.67 5.29 4.32
N PRO A 103 -8.07 4.18 3.90
CA PRO A 103 -6.70 3.91 4.28
C PRO A 103 -5.77 4.96 3.66
N PRO A 104 -4.53 5.10 4.12
CA PRO A 104 -3.52 5.88 3.41
C PRO A 104 -3.45 5.50 1.94
N GLY A 105 -2.98 6.41 1.08
CA GLY A 105 -2.92 6.17 -0.37
C GLY A 105 -2.26 4.83 -0.75
N ARG A 106 -1.21 4.42 -0.04
CA ARG A 106 -0.59 3.10 -0.19
C ARG A 106 -1.53 1.95 0.09
N GLY A 107 -2.39 2.07 1.10
CA GLY A 107 -3.42 1.07 1.38
C GLY A 107 -4.39 0.90 0.21
N LEU A 108 -4.84 1.99 -0.40
CA LEU A 108 -5.68 1.93 -1.60
C LEU A 108 -4.94 1.28 -2.78
N TRP A 109 -3.64 1.54 -2.92
CA TRP A 109 -2.87 1.09 -4.08
C TRP A 109 -2.39 -0.36 -3.96
N VAL A 110 -1.83 -0.79 -2.82
CA VAL A 110 -1.17 -2.09 -2.71
C VAL A 110 -1.84 -3.10 -1.79
N MET A 111 -2.77 -2.68 -0.90
CA MET A 111 -3.49 -3.63 -0.05
C MET A 111 -4.32 -4.59 -0.91
N GLY A 112 -4.28 -5.86 -0.58
CA GLY A 112 -4.99 -6.89 -1.35
C GLY A 112 -4.30 -7.25 -2.67
N THR A 113 -3.03 -6.91 -2.85
CA THR A 113 -2.23 -7.34 -4.00
C THR A 113 -1.29 -8.49 -3.62
N PRO A 114 -0.76 -9.24 -4.61
CA PRO A 114 0.22 -10.29 -4.34
C PRO A 114 1.44 -9.79 -3.55
N LEU A 115 1.89 -8.55 -3.79
CA LEU A 115 3.02 -7.95 -3.08
C LEU A 115 2.82 -7.97 -1.56
N VAL A 116 1.63 -7.59 -1.08
CA VAL A 116 1.33 -7.54 0.35
C VAL A 116 0.81 -8.87 0.87
N ASN A 117 -0.18 -9.47 0.19
CA ASN A 117 -0.90 -10.62 0.73
C ASN A 117 -0.20 -11.97 0.47
N VAL A 118 0.60 -12.08 -0.61
CA VAL A 118 1.35 -13.30 -0.93
C VAL A 118 2.80 -13.19 -0.47
N GLN A 119 3.51 -12.16 -0.93
CA GLN A 119 4.92 -11.95 -0.62
C GLN A 119 5.14 -11.40 0.81
N LYS A 120 4.05 -11.05 1.52
CA LYS A 120 4.08 -10.53 2.90
C LYS A 120 4.94 -9.27 3.07
N ASN A 121 5.10 -8.49 2.00
CA ASN A 121 5.90 -7.27 2.02
C ASN A 121 5.09 -6.10 2.62
N SER A 122 5.05 -6.04 3.95
CA SER A 122 4.35 -4.98 4.68
C SER A 122 5.01 -3.60 4.53
N ALA A 123 6.30 -3.55 4.18
CA ALA A 123 7.00 -2.29 3.95
C ALA A 123 6.39 -1.51 2.77
N ALA A 124 5.81 -2.19 1.77
CA ALA A 124 5.11 -1.56 0.67
C ALA A 124 3.86 -0.74 1.10
N LEU A 125 3.35 -0.95 2.32
CA LEU A 125 2.23 -0.18 2.90
C LEU A 125 2.69 1.12 3.56
N GLN A 126 3.98 1.32 3.77
CA GLN A 126 4.53 2.52 4.37
C GLN A 126 4.55 3.66 3.34
N ASN A 127 4.03 4.84 3.72
CA ASN A 127 4.15 6.03 2.89
C ASN A 127 5.51 6.68 3.02
N CYS A 128 6.03 6.76 4.26
CA CYS A 128 7.26 7.45 4.60
C CYS A 128 8.08 6.63 5.58
N ALA A 129 9.40 6.77 5.47
CA ALA A 129 10.37 6.23 6.39
C ALA A 129 11.44 7.27 6.71
N PHE A 130 12.19 7.04 7.76
CA PHE A 130 13.31 7.88 8.17
C PHE A 130 14.47 6.99 8.59
N VAL A 131 15.68 7.42 8.23
CA VAL A 131 16.91 6.81 8.70
C VAL A 131 17.90 7.91 9.10
N SER A 132 18.56 7.76 10.23
CA SER A 132 19.57 8.73 10.66
C SER A 132 20.91 8.45 9.99
N THR A 133 21.61 9.50 9.58
CA THR A 133 23.01 9.39 9.13
C THR A 133 23.98 8.96 10.24
N LEU A 134 23.54 9.00 11.51
CA LEU A 134 24.29 8.39 12.63
C LEU A 134 24.47 6.87 12.48
N GLU A 135 23.61 6.21 11.67
CA GLU A 135 23.74 4.78 11.36
C GLU A 135 24.94 4.45 10.45
N MET A 136 25.61 5.47 9.90
CA MET A 136 26.88 5.29 9.19
C MET A 136 27.97 4.83 10.17
N THR A 137 28.68 3.81 9.79
CA THR A 137 29.85 3.31 10.53
C THR A 137 31.06 3.22 9.62
N LYS A 138 32.28 3.13 10.19
CA LYS A 138 33.51 2.92 9.38
C LYS A 138 33.45 1.66 8.54
N GLN A 139 32.76 0.61 9.04
CA GLN A 139 32.60 -0.66 8.34
C GLN A 139 31.50 -0.61 7.28
N ASN A 140 30.49 0.23 7.48
CA ASN A 140 29.37 0.39 6.56
C ASN A 140 28.92 1.86 6.46
N PRO A 141 29.67 2.69 5.76
CA PRO A 141 29.31 4.11 5.59
C PRO A 141 28.09 4.29 4.68
N ALA A 142 27.78 3.29 3.85
CA ALA A 142 26.65 3.36 2.91
C ALA A 142 25.29 2.94 3.51
N LYS A 143 25.25 2.49 4.78
CA LYS A 143 24.04 1.92 5.40
C LYS A 143 22.78 2.77 5.24
N PRO A 144 22.76 4.09 5.53
CA PRO A 144 21.56 4.92 5.34
C PRO A 144 21.15 5.02 3.88
N PHE A 145 22.08 5.06 2.96
CA PHE A 145 21.82 5.16 1.52
C PHE A 145 21.32 3.85 0.93
N ALA A 146 21.82 2.71 1.42
CA ALA A 146 21.26 1.41 1.07
C ALA A 146 19.81 1.29 1.54
N PHE A 147 19.49 1.72 2.77
CA PHE A 147 18.12 1.78 3.26
C PHE A 147 17.24 2.70 2.40
N LEU A 148 17.75 3.88 2.03
CA LEU A 148 17.05 4.79 1.11
C LEU A 148 16.71 4.10 -0.21
N MET A 149 17.68 3.41 -0.81
CA MET A 149 17.49 2.72 -2.09
C MET A 149 16.46 1.61 -1.97
N GLU A 150 16.60 0.72 -0.99
CA GLU A 150 15.68 -0.40 -0.76
C GLU A 150 14.24 0.07 -0.52
N ALA A 151 14.06 1.08 0.34
CA ALA A 151 12.75 1.64 0.63
C ALA A 151 12.14 2.35 -0.58
N SER A 152 12.96 3.10 -1.36
CA SER A 152 12.51 3.79 -2.56
C SER A 152 12.07 2.83 -3.67
N MET A 153 12.69 1.66 -3.79
CA MET A 153 12.24 0.60 -4.72
C MET A 153 10.84 0.10 -4.41
N LEU A 154 10.41 0.17 -3.16
CA LEU A 154 9.04 -0.11 -2.72
C LEU A 154 8.12 1.12 -2.85
N GLY A 155 8.68 2.26 -3.30
CA GLY A 155 7.99 3.53 -3.45
C GLY A 155 7.77 4.27 -2.11
N VAL A 156 8.53 3.94 -1.07
CA VAL A 156 8.49 4.64 0.22
C VAL A 156 9.31 5.93 0.12
N GLY A 157 8.74 7.06 0.52
CA GLY A 157 9.50 8.30 0.67
C GLY A 157 10.42 8.22 1.88
N VAL A 158 11.71 8.49 1.71
CA VAL A 158 12.68 8.41 2.81
C VAL A 158 13.31 9.76 3.07
N GLY A 159 13.23 10.18 4.34
CA GLY A 159 13.99 11.30 4.86
C GLY A 159 15.20 10.84 5.67
N PHE A 160 16.22 11.65 5.76
CA PHE A 160 17.37 11.45 6.64
C PHE A 160 17.92 12.79 7.14
N ASP A 161 18.63 12.75 8.24
CA ASP A 161 19.29 13.91 8.86
C ASP A 161 20.75 14.02 8.40
N ASP A 162 21.41 15.07 8.87
CA ASP A 162 22.82 15.33 8.66
C ASP A 162 23.69 15.09 9.93
N LYS A 163 23.11 14.47 10.97
CA LYS A 163 23.77 14.27 12.27
C LYS A 163 25.04 13.42 12.18
N GLY A 164 25.20 12.64 11.13
CA GLY A 164 26.41 11.90 10.86
C GLY A 164 27.54 12.73 10.25
N ALA A 165 27.27 13.97 9.82
CA ALA A 165 28.26 14.82 9.16
C ALA A 165 29.46 15.21 10.07
N ASP A 166 29.27 15.22 11.39
CA ASP A 166 30.32 15.51 12.37
C ASP A 166 31.24 14.29 12.66
N LYS A 167 30.94 13.14 12.07
CA LYS A 167 31.80 11.96 12.23
C LYS A 167 32.94 11.98 11.24
N ASP A 168 34.12 11.56 11.68
CA ASP A 168 35.29 11.39 10.82
C ASP A 168 35.06 10.31 9.77
N PHE A 169 34.47 10.67 8.64
CA PHE A 169 34.39 9.82 7.46
C PHE A 169 35.39 10.27 6.42
N TYR A 170 36.18 9.33 5.95
CA TYR A 170 36.96 9.52 4.72
C TYR A 170 36.10 9.06 3.55
N ILE A 171 35.71 10.00 2.71
CA ILE A 171 35.07 9.69 1.42
C ILE A 171 36.19 9.51 0.42
N TYR A 172 36.44 8.28 0.03
CA TYR A 172 37.37 7.99 -1.06
C TYR A 172 36.63 8.15 -2.39
N SER A 173 37.21 8.92 -3.29
CA SER A 173 36.79 8.87 -4.70
C SER A 173 37.03 7.45 -5.22
N PRO A 174 36.13 6.89 -6.05
CA PRO A 174 36.36 5.60 -6.69
C PRO A 174 37.69 5.66 -7.45
N GLN A 175 38.61 4.79 -7.09
CA GLN A 175 39.84 4.62 -7.83
C GLN A 175 39.64 3.49 -8.83
N GLY A 176 39.55 3.81 -10.09
CA GLY A 176 39.34 2.85 -11.16
C GLY A 176 38.57 3.43 -12.33
N GLU A 177 38.26 2.61 -13.29
CA GLU A 177 37.50 3.01 -14.49
C GLU A 177 36.18 3.69 -14.14
N GLU A 178 35.82 4.69 -14.97
CA GLU A 178 34.63 5.50 -14.75
C GLU A 178 33.37 4.64 -14.54
N THR A 179 32.76 4.81 -13.37
CA THR A 179 31.49 4.15 -13.10
C THR A 179 30.37 5.01 -13.68
N TYR A 180 29.82 4.61 -14.81
CA TYR A 180 28.62 5.24 -15.33
C TYR A 180 27.43 4.81 -14.49
N VAL A 181 26.78 5.77 -13.84
CA VAL A 181 25.44 5.58 -13.26
C VAL A 181 24.45 5.74 -14.43
N VAL A 182 23.82 4.64 -14.78
CA VAL A 182 22.75 4.61 -15.80
C VAL A 182 21.43 4.93 -15.12
#